data_002763451dd78c2932fb7c5890d73e59
#
_entry.id   002763451dd78c2932fb7c5890d73e59
#
_cell.length_a   1.000
_cell.length_b   1.000
_cell.length_c   1.000
_cell.angle_alpha   90.00
_cell.angle_beta   90.00
_cell.angle_gamma   90.00
#
_symmetry.space_group_name_H-M   'P 1'
#
loop_
_entity.id
_entity.type
_entity.pdbx_description
1 polymer ?
#
loop_
_entity_poly.entity_id
_entity_poly.type
_entity_poly.pdbx_seq_one_letter_code
_entity_poly.pdbx_strand_id
1 'polypeptide(L)'
;MTNRAWLLLFFGWQYSAWANTVPMLIDQNNPSRISRDITKPQPARTTPPAISTPARGPKLTLDTLIDVRHIQFIGGTRYDIKLLSEPFNAYIGKKVPLKRLLVATQSITQRYQQEGYVLSYAYLPSDNFANGTLKIGLVEGYIANTRIQSDNAMIGRWLTKLSQRIMAEKPLTQDTFERYNILMSRTPDTKVIATAKNPDNIYGATLMDIKADHPRNWNVSTALDSRKGVYSGVLNATLSGFTPYAEQFGIATLLPLNNKNRDQYLGVNYQQYLGSNGLLLQTRGSYYKQDPKDYTDLLTIYPQNITLAGRTEQTQYTGGVVLSYPLELTRKRQWTVSGGLDYLEKSYTLKQRARLNSQNNLLVDLEDNNQRMRYPAAELALSGYREYKQAYWSTRASVRKGINGGLASSSVPWGDLDFTRWKLTGDGAYLMDEKWRLSAAAEGDWSDNDLPEAEHVTFGGLRFGRGYPDSEATGDYGYGGQVEMRYMHTRENGVWLKSIQPYVVVDTAHTWYNSPIFRAQKLASYAVGVTFGDNKHYSLSLEGARPIGDLPSDSHRRDWRFNATLTYNFAN
;
A
#
# COMPACT_ATOMS: atom_id res chain seq x y z
N MET A 1 6.41 -0.19 -41.04
CA MET A 1 6.43 -1.46 -40.27
C MET A 1 7.68 -1.43 -39.43
N THR A 2 7.67 -0.70 -38.34
CA THR A 2 8.88 -0.31 -37.62
C THR A 2 8.61 -0.43 -36.13
N ASN A 3 9.38 -1.29 -35.50
CA ASN A 3 9.88 -1.28 -34.12
C ASN A 3 9.19 -0.32 -33.11
N ARG A 4 8.22 -0.84 -32.35
CA ARG A 4 7.72 -0.24 -31.12
C ARG A 4 7.86 -1.16 -29.90
N ALA A 5 8.83 -2.07 -29.90
CA ALA A 5 9.01 -3.07 -28.84
C ALA A 5 10.05 -2.73 -27.77
N TRP A 6 10.73 -1.58 -27.84
CA TRP A 6 11.89 -1.27 -26.99
C TRP A 6 11.67 -0.21 -25.90
N LEU A 7 10.49 0.37 -25.77
CA LEU A 7 10.22 1.47 -24.81
C LEU A 7 9.56 1.03 -23.49
N LEU A 8 9.35 -0.26 -23.25
CA LEU A 8 8.74 -0.77 -22.02
C LEU A 8 9.73 -1.24 -20.95
N LEU A 9 11.03 -1.09 -21.16
CA LEU A 9 12.08 -1.65 -20.29
C LEU A 9 12.67 -0.68 -19.24
N PHE A 10 12.26 0.57 -19.15
CA PHE A 10 12.94 1.56 -18.30
C PHE A 10 12.16 2.08 -17.07
N PHE A 11 11.00 1.53 -16.72
CA PHE A 11 10.27 1.93 -15.50
C PHE A 11 10.35 0.93 -14.34
N GLY A 12 11.36 0.07 -14.34
CA GLY A 12 11.54 -1.00 -13.35
C GLY A 12 12.50 -0.70 -12.21
N TRP A 13 12.68 0.55 -11.76
CA TRP A 13 13.63 0.85 -10.69
C TRP A 13 12.98 1.55 -9.51
N GLN A 14 13.04 0.88 -8.38
CA GLN A 14 12.92 1.34 -7.02
C GLN A 14 11.52 1.52 -6.43
N TYR A 15 11.05 0.47 -5.84
CA TYR A 15 10.14 0.60 -4.71
C TYR A 15 10.64 -0.31 -3.59
N SER A 16 11.28 0.30 -2.60
CA SER A 16 11.58 -0.30 -1.31
C SER A 16 10.32 -0.85 -0.66
N ALA A 17 10.47 -1.90 0.11
CA ALA A 17 9.49 -2.77 0.74
C ALA A 17 8.37 -2.13 1.60
N TRP A 18 8.21 -0.83 1.59
CA TRP A 18 7.13 -0.09 2.28
C TRP A 18 5.75 -0.25 1.67
N ALA A 19 5.69 -0.83 0.46
CA ALA A 19 4.49 -0.88 -0.36
C ALA A 19 3.38 -1.78 0.15
N ASN A 20 3.62 -2.64 1.09
CA ASN A 20 2.71 -3.74 1.38
C ASN A 20 2.36 -3.92 2.85
N THR A 21 2.69 -2.96 3.70
CA THR A 21 2.09 -2.95 5.02
C THR A 21 0.63 -2.58 4.83
N VAL A 22 -0.28 -3.51 5.07
CA VAL A 22 -1.68 -3.20 5.37
C VAL A 22 -1.62 -2.03 6.35
N PRO A 23 -2.33 -0.90 6.10
CA PRO A 23 -2.34 0.20 7.05
C PRO A 23 -2.73 -0.38 8.40
N MET A 24 -1.77 -0.49 9.32
CA MET A 24 -2.09 -0.82 10.69
C MET A 24 -3.07 0.22 11.18
N LEU A 25 -3.91 -0.16 12.11
CA LEU A 25 -4.81 0.70 12.88
C LEU A 25 -4.20 2.09 13.01
N ILE A 26 -4.90 3.08 12.51
CA ILE A 26 -4.35 4.41 12.31
C ILE A 26 -4.10 5.04 13.68
N ASP A 27 -2.85 5.10 14.08
CA ASP A 27 -2.44 6.01 15.13
C ASP A 27 -2.48 7.42 14.53
N GLN A 28 -3.51 8.19 14.89
CA GLN A 28 -3.73 9.55 14.40
C GLN A 28 -2.54 10.47 14.73
N ASN A 29 -1.82 10.16 15.79
CA ASN A 29 -0.67 10.92 16.26
C ASN A 29 0.66 10.41 15.70
N ASN A 30 0.64 9.39 14.83
CA ASN A 30 1.86 8.87 14.23
C ASN A 30 2.43 9.88 13.20
N PRO A 31 3.53 10.57 13.52
CA PRO A 31 4.13 11.57 12.63
C PRO A 31 4.70 10.97 11.34
N SER A 32 4.90 9.65 11.26
CA SER A 32 5.30 8.98 10.01
C SER A 32 4.21 9.01 8.93
N ARG A 33 3.00 9.53 9.23
CA ARG A 33 1.98 9.87 8.23
C ARG A 33 2.52 10.82 7.16
N ILE A 34 3.41 11.75 7.53
CA ILE A 34 4.03 12.72 6.61
C ILE A 34 4.78 11.99 5.48
N SER A 35 5.47 10.88 5.78
CA SER A 35 6.21 10.12 4.77
C SER A 35 5.35 9.19 3.93
N ARG A 36 4.19 8.76 4.42
CA ARG A 36 3.32 7.78 3.73
C ARG A 36 2.51 8.37 2.59
N ASP A 37 2.07 9.62 2.70
CA ASP A 37 1.26 10.26 1.65
C ASP A 37 2.08 10.68 0.43
N ILE A 38 3.41 10.83 0.58
CA ILE A 38 4.31 11.23 -0.50
C ILE A 38 4.81 10.02 -1.30
N THR A 39 4.96 8.88 -0.64
CA THR A 39 5.45 7.64 -1.24
C THR A 39 4.37 6.57 -1.26
N LYS A 40 3.18 6.84 -1.82
CA LYS A 40 2.28 5.72 -2.13
C LYS A 40 2.96 4.84 -3.16
N PRO A 41 3.30 3.60 -2.80
CA PRO A 41 3.96 2.71 -3.73
C PRO A 41 2.98 2.36 -4.83
N GLN A 42 3.40 2.56 -6.06
CA GLN A 42 2.77 1.84 -7.15
C GLN A 42 3.00 0.34 -6.88
N PRO A 43 1.99 -0.51 -7.06
CA PRO A 43 2.15 -1.94 -6.86
C PRO A 43 3.31 -2.43 -7.71
N ALA A 44 4.12 -3.32 -7.14
CA ALA A 44 5.24 -3.92 -7.84
C ALA A 44 4.73 -4.56 -9.13
N ARG A 45 5.12 -4.03 -10.28
CA ARG A 45 4.82 -4.62 -11.57
C ARG A 45 5.66 -5.89 -11.69
N THR A 46 5.08 -7.03 -11.33
CA THR A 46 5.67 -8.32 -11.66
C THR A 46 5.63 -8.47 -13.17
N THR A 47 6.79 -8.55 -13.80
CA THR A 47 6.86 -8.82 -15.24
C THR A 47 6.37 -10.26 -15.46
N PRO A 48 5.37 -10.51 -16.32
CA PRO A 48 5.01 -11.88 -16.66
C PRO A 48 6.27 -12.57 -17.19
N PRO A 49 6.47 -13.89 -16.95
CA PRO A 49 7.57 -14.61 -17.55
C PRO A 49 7.50 -14.43 -19.06
N ALA A 50 8.63 -14.06 -19.67
CA ALA A 50 8.71 -13.95 -21.12
C ALA A 50 8.52 -15.35 -21.71
N ILE A 51 7.38 -15.62 -22.31
CA ILE A 51 7.05 -16.87 -22.95
C ILE A 51 7.73 -16.87 -24.32
N SER A 52 8.91 -17.47 -24.43
CA SER A 52 9.50 -17.80 -25.72
C SER A 52 9.06 -19.20 -26.11
N THR A 53 8.16 -19.32 -27.06
CA THR A 53 7.80 -20.59 -27.67
C THR A 53 9.04 -21.16 -28.37
N PRO A 54 9.48 -22.39 -28.08
CA PRO A 54 10.59 -22.99 -28.82
C PRO A 54 10.20 -23.13 -30.29
N ALA A 55 10.97 -22.53 -31.18
CA ALA A 55 10.81 -22.68 -32.62
C ALA A 55 11.33 -24.08 -33.05
N ARG A 56 10.55 -25.12 -32.74
CA ARG A 56 10.73 -26.47 -33.32
C ARG A 56 9.55 -26.77 -34.23
N GLY A 57 9.53 -26.13 -35.37
CA GLY A 57 8.61 -26.50 -36.45
C GLY A 57 9.25 -27.52 -37.41
N PRO A 58 8.42 -28.31 -38.10
CA PRO A 58 8.90 -29.21 -39.14
C PRO A 58 9.57 -28.43 -40.27
N LYS A 59 10.57 -29.04 -40.94
CA LYS A 59 11.23 -28.50 -42.14
C LYS A 59 10.32 -28.45 -43.39
N LEU A 60 9.00 -28.51 -43.19
CA LEU A 60 7.98 -28.48 -44.22
C LEU A 60 7.53 -27.04 -44.49
N THR A 61 7.11 -26.74 -45.71
CA THR A 61 6.51 -25.45 -46.03
C THR A 61 5.09 -25.36 -45.43
N LEU A 62 4.64 -24.16 -45.09
CA LEU A 62 3.33 -23.93 -44.47
C LEU A 62 2.13 -24.39 -45.33
N ASP A 63 2.34 -24.47 -46.64
CA ASP A 63 1.34 -24.89 -47.64
C ASP A 63 1.37 -26.39 -47.93
N THR A 64 2.30 -27.16 -47.31
CA THR A 64 2.36 -28.62 -47.49
C THR A 64 1.03 -29.25 -47.07
N LEU A 65 0.44 -30.04 -47.97
CA LEU A 65 -0.81 -30.77 -47.71
C LEU A 65 -0.55 -32.01 -46.89
N ILE A 66 -1.19 -32.12 -45.74
CA ILE A 66 -1.11 -33.26 -44.83
C ILE A 66 -2.43 -34.04 -44.89
N ASP A 67 -2.35 -35.36 -45.12
CA ASP A 67 -3.50 -36.26 -45.06
C ASP A 67 -3.83 -36.56 -43.59
N VAL A 68 -5.02 -36.17 -43.13
CA VAL A 68 -5.45 -36.31 -41.71
C VAL A 68 -6.55 -37.35 -41.63
N ARG A 69 -6.20 -38.59 -41.30
CA ARG A 69 -7.15 -39.70 -41.12
C ARG A 69 -7.49 -39.91 -39.64
N HIS A 70 -6.48 -39.85 -38.80
CA HIS A 70 -6.59 -40.06 -37.37
C HIS A 70 -5.85 -38.97 -36.62
N ILE A 71 -6.34 -38.67 -35.42
CA ILE A 71 -5.71 -37.71 -34.50
C ILE A 71 -5.31 -38.45 -33.23
N GLN A 72 -4.06 -38.25 -32.80
CA GLN A 72 -3.54 -38.83 -31.59
C GLN A 72 -2.97 -37.70 -30.70
N PHE A 73 -3.45 -37.58 -29.47
CA PHE A 73 -2.84 -36.69 -28.47
C PHE A 73 -1.79 -37.45 -27.67
N ILE A 74 -0.65 -36.81 -27.43
CA ILE A 74 0.46 -37.35 -26.65
C ILE A 74 0.72 -36.44 -25.48
N GLY A 75 0.62 -36.97 -24.26
CA GLY A 75 0.67 -36.20 -23.01
C GLY A 75 -0.66 -35.51 -22.72
N GLY A 76 -0.66 -34.67 -21.65
CA GLY A 76 -1.83 -33.94 -21.21
C GLY A 76 -2.81 -34.81 -20.43
N THR A 77 -3.27 -34.28 -19.30
CA THR A 77 -4.22 -34.98 -18.40
C THR A 77 -5.39 -34.07 -18.01
N ARG A 78 -5.30 -32.79 -18.34
CA ARG A 78 -6.24 -31.77 -17.86
C ARG A 78 -7.57 -31.75 -18.59
N TYR A 79 -7.55 -32.02 -19.90
CA TYR A 79 -8.73 -31.92 -20.76
C TYR A 79 -9.16 -33.26 -21.33
N ASP A 80 -10.46 -33.42 -21.52
CA ASP A 80 -11.03 -34.56 -22.26
C ASP A 80 -10.60 -34.50 -23.73
N ILE A 81 -10.33 -35.67 -24.30
CA ILE A 81 -9.93 -35.84 -25.72
C ILE A 81 -10.98 -35.24 -26.67
N LYS A 82 -12.29 -35.38 -26.34
CA LYS A 82 -13.37 -34.78 -27.14
C LYS A 82 -13.22 -33.27 -27.28
N LEU A 83 -12.92 -32.58 -26.18
CA LEU A 83 -12.71 -31.14 -26.14
C LEU A 83 -11.47 -30.70 -26.93
N LEU A 84 -10.40 -31.47 -26.85
CA LEU A 84 -9.15 -31.23 -27.57
C LEU A 84 -9.26 -31.49 -29.08
N SER A 85 -10.15 -32.42 -29.50
CA SER A 85 -10.36 -32.77 -30.90
C SER A 85 -11.26 -31.78 -31.65
N GLU A 86 -12.08 -30.97 -30.97
CA GLU A 86 -13.00 -30.01 -31.59
C GLU A 86 -12.38 -29.17 -32.71
N PRO A 87 -11.19 -28.52 -32.53
CA PRO A 87 -10.57 -27.70 -33.58
C PRO A 87 -10.15 -28.48 -34.84
N PHE A 88 -10.05 -29.80 -34.74
CA PHE A 88 -9.57 -30.68 -35.80
C PHE A 88 -10.67 -31.49 -36.48
N ASN A 89 -11.85 -31.58 -35.91
CA ASN A 89 -12.95 -32.43 -36.42
C ASN A 89 -13.29 -32.13 -37.88
N ALA A 90 -13.21 -30.87 -38.31
CA ALA A 90 -13.46 -30.45 -39.69
C ALA A 90 -12.39 -30.93 -40.71
N TYR A 91 -11.26 -31.42 -40.23
CA TYR A 91 -10.09 -31.80 -41.05
C TYR A 91 -9.93 -33.30 -41.20
N ILE A 92 -10.64 -34.11 -40.42
CA ILE A 92 -10.57 -35.59 -40.49
C ILE A 92 -11.07 -36.06 -41.85
N GLY A 93 -10.32 -36.95 -42.51
CA GLY A 93 -10.60 -37.48 -43.83
C GLY A 93 -10.21 -36.54 -44.99
N LYS A 94 -9.49 -35.44 -44.72
CA LYS A 94 -9.11 -34.44 -45.73
C LYS A 94 -7.61 -34.20 -45.81
N LYS A 95 -7.18 -33.71 -46.97
CA LYS A 95 -5.82 -33.15 -47.14
C LYS A 95 -5.88 -31.65 -46.74
N VAL A 96 -5.12 -31.29 -45.71
CA VAL A 96 -5.18 -29.96 -45.08
C VAL A 96 -3.81 -29.31 -45.11
N PRO A 97 -3.68 -28.04 -45.49
CA PRO A 97 -2.41 -27.32 -45.41
C PRO A 97 -1.91 -27.26 -43.96
N LEU A 98 -0.61 -27.48 -43.75
CA LEU A 98 0.05 -27.46 -42.45
C LEU A 98 -0.27 -26.18 -41.63
N LYS A 99 -0.37 -25.05 -42.31
CA LYS A 99 -0.78 -23.76 -41.67
C LYS A 99 -2.09 -23.86 -40.89
N ARG A 100 -3.12 -24.55 -41.43
CA ARG A 100 -4.42 -24.72 -40.73
C ARG A 100 -4.31 -25.63 -39.51
N LEU A 101 -3.47 -26.68 -39.60
CA LEU A 101 -3.21 -27.59 -38.48
C LEU A 101 -2.45 -26.87 -37.35
N LEU A 102 -1.51 -25.99 -37.67
CA LEU A 102 -0.83 -25.13 -36.69
C LEU A 102 -1.79 -24.18 -35.99
N VAL A 103 -2.70 -23.54 -36.73
CA VAL A 103 -3.73 -22.67 -36.13
C VAL A 103 -4.64 -23.47 -35.19
N ALA A 104 -5.09 -24.65 -35.57
CA ALA A 104 -5.88 -25.53 -34.71
C ALA A 104 -5.10 -25.99 -33.47
N THR A 105 -3.82 -26.29 -33.61
CA THR A 105 -2.94 -26.62 -32.47
C THR A 105 -2.77 -25.41 -31.53
N GLN A 106 -2.62 -24.23 -32.11
CA GLN A 106 -2.49 -23.01 -31.32
C GLN A 106 -3.76 -22.66 -30.54
N SER A 107 -4.96 -23.02 -31.03
CA SER A 107 -6.20 -22.80 -30.26
C SER A 107 -6.22 -23.62 -28.96
N ILE A 108 -5.60 -24.80 -28.92
CA ILE A 108 -5.44 -25.56 -27.67
C ILE A 108 -4.51 -24.82 -26.72
N THR A 109 -3.37 -24.29 -27.22
CA THR A 109 -2.47 -23.46 -26.41
C THR A 109 -3.20 -22.25 -25.84
N GLN A 110 -4.01 -21.57 -26.67
CA GLN A 110 -4.80 -20.43 -26.22
C GLN A 110 -5.80 -20.81 -25.11
N ARG A 111 -6.43 -22.00 -25.20
CA ARG A 111 -7.31 -22.50 -24.16
C ARG A 111 -6.58 -22.73 -22.84
N TYR A 112 -5.41 -23.38 -22.85
CA TYR A 112 -4.56 -23.50 -21.65
C TYR A 112 -4.25 -22.12 -21.04
N GLN A 113 -3.86 -21.16 -21.88
CA GLN A 113 -3.52 -19.81 -21.41
C GLN A 113 -4.74 -19.04 -20.85
N GLN A 114 -5.91 -19.16 -21.49
CA GLN A 114 -7.15 -18.53 -21.03
C GLN A 114 -7.62 -19.08 -19.69
N GLU A 115 -7.40 -20.38 -19.44
CA GLU A 115 -7.69 -21.02 -18.17
C GLU A 115 -6.55 -20.87 -17.14
N GLY A 116 -5.52 -20.09 -17.47
CA GLY A 116 -4.44 -19.72 -16.54
C GLY A 116 -3.24 -20.66 -16.51
N TYR A 117 -3.16 -21.67 -17.40
CA TYR A 117 -2.00 -22.58 -17.45
C TYR A 117 -0.89 -22.02 -18.35
N VAL A 118 -0.20 -20.99 -17.86
CA VAL A 118 0.75 -20.16 -18.66
C VAL A 118 1.98 -20.91 -19.19
N LEU A 119 2.37 -22.02 -18.56
CA LEU A 119 3.50 -22.85 -18.99
C LEU A 119 3.07 -24.03 -19.85
N SER A 120 1.75 -24.17 -20.13
CA SER A 120 1.21 -25.29 -20.89
C SER A 120 0.92 -24.89 -22.32
N TYR A 121 1.24 -25.79 -23.26
CA TYR A 121 1.04 -25.55 -24.68
C TYR A 121 0.88 -26.86 -25.47
N ALA A 122 0.33 -26.73 -26.67
CA ALA A 122 0.27 -27.79 -27.65
C ALA A 122 1.27 -27.54 -28.79
N TYR A 123 1.81 -28.60 -29.36
CA TYR A 123 2.75 -28.53 -30.50
C TYR A 123 2.56 -29.69 -31.44
N LEU A 124 3.05 -29.54 -32.67
CA LEU A 124 3.13 -30.61 -33.65
C LEU A 124 4.58 -31.17 -33.66
N PRO A 125 4.83 -32.43 -33.28
CA PRO A 125 6.16 -33.06 -33.43
C PRO A 125 6.63 -33.08 -34.88
N SER A 126 7.96 -33.02 -35.12
CA SER A 126 8.56 -32.88 -36.45
C SER A 126 8.45 -34.10 -37.34
N ASP A 127 8.18 -35.31 -36.80
CA ASP A 127 8.14 -36.60 -37.45
C ASP A 127 6.73 -37.17 -37.66
N ASN A 128 5.75 -36.33 -37.84
CA ASN A 128 4.40 -36.54 -37.35
C ASN A 128 3.33 -36.86 -38.42
N PHE A 129 3.70 -37.14 -39.65
CA PHE A 129 2.69 -37.23 -40.72
C PHE A 129 2.67 -38.59 -41.45
N ALA A 130 3.24 -39.64 -40.85
CA ALA A 130 3.23 -40.97 -41.42
C ALA A 130 1.84 -41.62 -41.28
N ASN A 131 1.38 -42.28 -42.32
CA ASN A 131 0.15 -43.10 -42.37
C ASN A 131 -1.16 -42.34 -42.09
N GLY A 132 -1.20 -41.03 -42.31
CA GLY A 132 -2.43 -40.24 -42.09
C GLY A 132 -2.78 -39.99 -40.60
N THR A 133 -1.87 -40.29 -39.68
CA THR A 133 -2.08 -40.01 -38.24
C THR A 133 -1.42 -38.70 -37.87
N LEU A 134 -2.22 -37.70 -37.46
CA LEU A 134 -1.77 -36.43 -36.92
C LEU A 134 -1.54 -36.58 -35.41
N LYS A 135 -0.27 -36.54 -35.00
CA LYS A 135 0.08 -36.56 -33.58
C LYS A 135 0.16 -35.12 -33.06
N ILE A 136 -0.44 -34.84 -31.92
CA ILE A 136 -0.42 -33.53 -31.24
C ILE A 136 0.17 -33.73 -29.86
N GLY A 137 1.32 -33.11 -29.61
CA GLY A 137 1.96 -33.12 -28.30
C GLY A 137 1.30 -32.08 -27.39
N LEU A 138 0.96 -32.48 -26.18
CA LEU A 138 0.44 -31.61 -25.12
C LEU A 138 1.48 -31.54 -24.00
N VAL A 139 1.90 -30.34 -23.67
CA VAL A 139 2.85 -30.09 -22.58
C VAL A 139 2.12 -29.36 -21.46
N GLU A 140 1.96 -30.03 -20.32
CA GLU A 140 1.41 -29.45 -19.10
C GLU A 140 2.56 -29.02 -18.20
N GLY A 141 2.88 -27.69 -18.27
CA GLY A 141 4.10 -27.14 -17.67
C GLY A 141 4.01 -26.97 -16.16
N TYR A 142 5.09 -27.30 -15.46
CA TYR A 142 5.26 -27.09 -14.02
C TYR A 142 6.72 -26.81 -13.66
N ILE A 143 6.95 -26.20 -12.49
CA ILE A 143 8.29 -25.97 -11.96
C ILE A 143 8.78 -27.25 -11.28
N ALA A 144 9.78 -27.91 -11.86
CA ALA A 144 10.36 -29.11 -11.31
C ALA A 144 11.45 -28.83 -10.26
N ASN A 145 12.17 -27.72 -10.44
CA ASN A 145 13.23 -27.31 -9.51
C ASN A 145 13.39 -25.78 -9.51
N THR A 146 14.00 -25.26 -8.45
CA THR A 146 14.30 -23.82 -8.30
C THR A 146 15.77 -23.62 -7.99
N ARG A 147 16.38 -22.61 -8.63
CA ARG A 147 17.73 -22.15 -8.32
C ARG A 147 17.62 -20.81 -7.62
N ILE A 148 17.98 -20.77 -6.34
CA ILE A 148 17.90 -19.57 -5.52
C ILE A 148 19.29 -19.01 -5.31
N GLN A 149 19.50 -17.75 -5.69
CA GLN A 149 20.71 -16.97 -5.46
C GLN A 149 20.36 -15.83 -4.53
N SER A 150 20.87 -15.87 -3.31
CA SER A 150 20.65 -14.85 -2.28
C SER A 150 21.95 -14.60 -1.54
N ASP A 151 22.25 -13.35 -1.26
CA ASP A 151 23.36 -12.88 -0.43
C ASP A 151 23.05 -13.01 1.09
N ASN A 152 21.77 -13.25 1.45
CA ASN A 152 21.33 -13.50 2.80
C ASN A 152 20.73 -14.91 2.94
N ALA A 153 21.31 -15.74 3.80
CA ALA A 153 20.90 -17.13 3.99
C ALA A 153 19.45 -17.27 4.55
N MET A 154 18.99 -16.33 5.38
CA MET A 154 17.65 -16.39 5.96
C MET A 154 16.61 -16.05 4.91
N ILE A 155 16.87 -15.03 4.09
CA ILE A 155 16.05 -14.70 2.93
C ILE A 155 16.02 -15.88 1.95
N GLY A 156 17.16 -16.51 1.67
CA GLY A 156 17.23 -17.72 0.84
C GLY A 156 16.31 -18.84 1.36
N ARG A 157 16.30 -19.10 2.67
CA ARG A 157 15.41 -20.10 3.30
C ARG A 157 13.93 -19.71 3.17
N TRP A 158 13.59 -18.42 3.34
CA TRP A 158 12.24 -17.92 3.12
C TRP A 158 11.77 -18.15 1.69
N LEU A 159 12.57 -17.77 0.70
CA LEU A 159 12.28 -17.96 -0.72
C LEU A 159 12.15 -19.44 -1.09
N THR A 160 12.92 -20.31 -0.45
CA THR A 160 12.79 -21.77 -0.61
C THR A 160 11.42 -22.26 -0.14
N LYS A 161 10.92 -21.81 1.01
CA LYS A 161 9.57 -22.16 1.50
C LYS A 161 8.47 -21.73 0.52
N LEU A 162 8.59 -20.54 -0.08
CA LEU A 162 7.62 -20.06 -1.06
C LEU A 162 7.72 -20.82 -2.40
N SER A 163 8.92 -21.12 -2.87
CA SER A 163 9.13 -21.83 -4.12
C SER A 163 8.60 -23.27 -4.06
N GLN A 164 8.67 -23.93 -2.90
CA GLN A 164 8.07 -25.26 -2.68
C GLN A 164 6.55 -25.27 -2.94
N ARG A 165 5.86 -24.16 -2.66
CA ARG A 165 4.42 -24.05 -2.97
C ARG A 165 4.14 -23.97 -4.47
N ILE A 166 5.01 -23.29 -5.21
CA ILE A 166 4.92 -23.24 -6.69
C ILE A 166 5.19 -24.63 -7.27
N MET A 167 6.22 -25.32 -6.77
CA MET A 167 6.60 -26.66 -7.23
C MET A 167 5.56 -27.75 -6.92
N ALA A 168 4.70 -27.52 -5.94
CA ALA A 168 3.67 -28.47 -5.54
C ALA A 168 2.48 -28.56 -6.53
N GLU A 169 2.30 -27.53 -7.39
CA GLU A 169 1.18 -27.49 -8.34
C GLU A 169 1.60 -27.97 -9.73
N LYS A 170 0.85 -28.92 -10.26
CA LYS A 170 1.09 -29.55 -11.57
C LYS A 170 -0.23 -29.83 -12.29
N PRO A 171 -0.49 -29.23 -13.46
CA PRO A 171 0.25 -28.13 -14.10
C PRO A 171 0.13 -26.82 -13.32
N LEU A 172 1.14 -25.95 -13.46
CA LEU A 172 1.21 -24.67 -12.74
C LEU A 172 0.21 -23.66 -13.29
N THR A 173 -0.61 -23.07 -12.39
CA THR A 173 -1.50 -21.96 -12.72
C THR A 173 -0.82 -20.60 -12.60
N GLN A 174 -1.33 -19.63 -13.34
CA GLN A 174 -0.91 -18.24 -13.26
C GLN A 174 -1.17 -17.66 -11.87
N ASP A 175 -2.31 -17.97 -11.27
CA ASP A 175 -2.70 -17.45 -9.97
C ASP A 175 -1.73 -17.90 -8.87
N THR A 176 -1.35 -19.17 -8.84
CA THR A 176 -0.34 -19.70 -7.92
C THR A 176 1.02 -19.07 -8.18
N PHE A 177 1.44 -18.99 -9.44
CA PHE A 177 2.72 -18.35 -9.80
C PHE A 177 2.75 -16.87 -9.37
N GLU A 178 1.72 -16.09 -9.69
CA GLU A 178 1.63 -14.68 -9.32
C GLU A 178 1.56 -14.48 -7.80
N ARG A 179 0.75 -15.28 -7.09
CA ARG A 179 0.64 -15.24 -5.64
C ARG A 179 1.99 -15.35 -4.95
N TYR A 180 2.73 -16.40 -5.24
CA TYR A 180 4.01 -16.63 -4.57
C TYR A 180 5.12 -15.70 -5.05
N ASN A 181 5.09 -15.30 -6.31
CA ASN A 181 6.01 -14.28 -6.81
C ASN A 181 5.78 -12.91 -6.12
N ILE A 182 4.53 -12.51 -5.91
CA ILE A 182 4.20 -11.31 -5.14
C ILE A 182 4.64 -11.46 -3.68
N LEU A 183 4.41 -12.62 -3.04
CA LEU A 183 4.89 -12.86 -1.67
C LEU A 183 6.42 -12.78 -1.58
N MET A 184 7.15 -13.30 -2.58
CA MET A 184 8.60 -13.15 -2.67
C MET A 184 9.02 -11.69 -2.80
N SER A 185 8.34 -10.91 -3.64
CA SER A 185 8.63 -9.48 -3.84
C SER A 185 8.30 -8.62 -2.61
N ARG A 186 7.47 -9.13 -1.69
CA ARG A 186 7.12 -8.50 -0.42
C ARG A 186 8.13 -8.77 0.70
N THR A 187 9.22 -9.44 0.42
CA THR A 187 10.30 -9.61 1.39
C THR A 187 10.93 -8.25 1.72
N PRO A 188 10.99 -7.86 3.00
CA PRO A 188 11.47 -6.54 3.40
C PRO A 188 12.91 -6.27 2.93
N ASP A 189 13.18 -5.05 2.48
CA ASP A 189 14.49 -4.55 2.06
C ASP A 189 15.21 -5.44 1.03
N THR A 190 14.45 -6.26 0.27
CA THR A 190 14.97 -7.26 -0.65
C THR A 190 14.39 -7.06 -2.06
N LYS A 191 15.26 -6.97 -3.05
CA LYS A 191 14.86 -6.99 -4.46
C LYS A 191 14.85 -8.42 -4.95
N VAL A 192 13.67 -8.98 -5.21
CA VAL A 192 13.51 -10.34 -5.73
C VAL A 192 13.11 -10.32 -7.19
N ILE A 193 13.84 -11.09 -8.02
CA ILE A 193 13.52 -11.32 -9.43
C ILE A 193 13.39 -12.82 -9.62
N ALA A 194 12.21 -13.28 -10.01
CA ALA A 194 11.91 -14.67 -10.30
C ALA A 194 11.58 -14.84 -11.78
N THR A 195 12.25 -15.76 -12.46
CA THR A 195 12.07 -16.03 -13.88
C THR A 195 11.90 -17.53 -14.11
N ALA A 196 10.88 -17.90 -14.89
CA ALA A 196 10.66 -19.28 -15.34
C ALA A 196 10.77 -19.33 -16.86
N LYS A 197 11.43 -20.35 -17.39
CA LYS A 197 11.47 -20.64 -18.82
C LYS A 197 10.31 -21.55 -19.20
N ASN A 198 9.90 -21.52 -20.46
CA ASN A 198 8.96 -22.53 -20.94
C ASN A 198 9.61 -23.91 -20.88
N PRO A 199 8.85 -24.97 -20.57
CA PRO A 199 9.34 -26.34 -20.70
C PRO A 199 9.79 -26.60 -22.12
N ASP A 200 10.94 -27.23 -22.25
CA ASP A 200 11.53 -27.66 -23.55
C ASP A 200 11.39 -29.16 -23.79
N ASN A 201 10.74 -29.86 -22.88
CA ASN A 201 10.53 -31.30 -22.90
C ASN A 201 9.04 -31.65 -22.85
N ILE A 202 8.73 -32.87 -23.30
CA ILE A 202 7.34 -33.38 -23.35
C ILE A 202 6.72 -33.62 -21.98
N TYR A 203 7.51 -33.65 -20.91
CA TYR A 203 7.05 -33.89 -19.56
C TYR A 203 6.60 -32.60 -18.85
N GLY A 204 6.83 -31.43 -19.47
CA GLY A 204 6.42 -30.12 -18.92
C GLY A 204 7.28 -29.62 -17.77
N ALA A 205 8.38 -30.32 -17.44
CA ALA A 205 9.28 -29.91 -16.36
C ALA A 205 10.12 -28.68 -16.75
N THR A 206 10.17 -27.67 -15.90
CA THR A 206 11.06 -26.51 -16.11
C THR A 206 11.73 -26.05 -14.82
N LEU A 207 12.75 -25.21 -14.97
CA LEU A 207 13.51 -24.59 -13.89
C LEU A 207 13.05 -23.14 -13.67
N MET A 208 12.97 -22.72 -12.42
CA MET A 208 12.76 -21.35 -12.03
C MET A 208 14.01 -20.78 -11.37
N ASP A 209 14.53 -19.68 -11.91
CA ASP A 209 15.66 -18.94 -11.34
C ASP A 209 15.12 -17.80 -10.47
N ILE A 210 15.57 -17.73 -9.21
CA ILE A 210 15.20 -16.72 -8.24
C ILE A 210 16.48 -16.01 -7.79
N LYS A 211 16.56 -14.71 -8.04
CA LYS A 211 17.65 -13.85 -7.56
C LYS A 211 17.10 -12.90 -6.52
N ALA A 212 17.73 -12.85 -5.36
CA ALA A 212 17.39 -11.99 -4.25
C ALA A 212 18.61 -11.17 -3.85
N ASP A 213 18.50 -9.88 -3.97
CA ASP A 213 19.49 -8.90 -3.56
C ASP A 213 19.01 -8.22 -2.28
N HIS A 214 19.72 -8.49 -1.17
CA HIS A 214 19.44 -7.95 0.16
C HIS A 214 20.70 -7.29 0.72
N PRO A 215 21.02 -6.07 0.24
CA PRO A 215 22.33 -5.46 0.45
C PRO A 215 22.61 -5.14 1.92
N ARG A 216 21.56 -4.99 2.74
CA ARG A 216 21.66 -4.61 4.14
C ARG A 216 20.50 -5.12 4.97
N ASN A 217 20.80 -5.46 6.23
CA ASN A 217 19.79 -5.83 7.21
C ASN A 217 19.14 -4.61 7.91
N TRP A 218 19.46 -3.41 7.48
CA TRP A 218 18.93 -2.17 8.07
C TRP A 218 18.64 -1.11 7.01
N ASN A 219 17.66 -0.28 7.31
CA ASN A 219 17.32 0.90 6.51
C ASN A 219 17.02 2.06 7.45
N VAL A 220 17.48 3.27 7.12
CA VAL A 220 17.19 4.51 7.85
C VAL A 220 16.66 5.54 6.88
N SER A 221 15.59 6.21 7.27
CA SER A 221 15.01 7.30 6.49
C SER A 221 14.55 8.43 7.40
N THR A 222 14.53 9.64 6.87
CA THR A 222 13.98 10.82 7.55
C THR A 222 12.98 11.52 6.66
N ALA A 223 11.97 12.11 7.30
CA ALA A 223 11.05 13.03 6.66
C ALA A 223 11.03 14.34 7.46
N LEU A 224 11.18 15.47 6.78
CA LEU A 224 11.10 16.80 7.33
C LEU A 224 9.92 17.53 6.70
N ASP A 225 9.11 18.17 7.51
CA ASP A 225 7.93 18.92 7.10
C ASP A 225 7.94 20.33 7.68
N SER A 226 7.56 21.30 6.88
CA SER A 226 7.41 22.68 7.29
C SER A 226 6.08 23.23 6.78
N ARG A 227 5.23 23.64 7.72
CA ARG A 227 3.92 24.25 7.42
C ARG A 227 3.70 25.49 8.25
N LYS A 228 3.51 26.62 7.56
CA LYS A 228 3.24 27.91 8.21
C LYS A 228 4.17 28.19 9.39
N GLY A 229 5.47 27.85 9.25
CA GLY A 229 6.49 28.10 10.29
C GLY A 229 6.50 27.07 11.44
N VAL A 230 5.71 26.00 11.36
CA VAL A 230 5.84 24.83 12.23
C VAL A 230 6.72 23.80 11.52
N TYR A 231 7.77 23.39 12.19
CA TYR A 231 8.73 22.40 11.66
C TYR A 231 8.57 21.09 12.41
N SER A 232 8.45 20.02 11.68
CA SER A 232 8.43 18.66 12.24
C SER A 232 9.37 17.75 11.47
N GLY A 233 9.93 16.77 12.15
CA GLY A 233 10.79 15.78 11.53
C GLY A 233 10.57 14.42 12.15
N VAL A 234 10.72 13.38 11.34
CA VAL A 234 10.60 11.97 11.76
C VAL A 234 11.84 11.23 11.31
N LEU A 235 12.43 10.48 12.22
CA LEU A 235 13.47 9.50 11.93
C LEU A 235 12.85 8.11 12.03
N ASN A 236 13.04 7.31 10.97
CA ASN A 236 12.63 5.91 10.93
C ASN A 236 13.85 5.03 10.71
N ALA A 237 13.92 3.92 11.44
CA ALA A 237 14.90 2.86 11.21
C ALA A 237 14.20 1.52 11.16
N THR A 238 14.64 0.64 10.25
CA THR A 238 14.13 -0.73 10.14
C THR A 238 15.27 -1.73 10.11
N LEU A 239 14.99 -2.94 10.63
CA LEU A 239 15.87 -4.10 10.63
C LEU A 239 15.12 -5.27 10.01
N SER A 240 15.76 -6.05 9.14
CA SER A 240 15.13 -7.17 8.43
C SER A 240 16.16 -8.26 8.06
N GLY A 241 15.70 -9.45 7.67
CA GLY A 241 16.54 -10.53 7.15
C GLY A 241 17.33 -11.32 8.18
N PHE A 242 16.92 -11.35 9.44
CA PHE A 242 17.55 -12.14 10.50
C PHE A 242 16.92 -13.52 10.70
N THR A 243 15.67 -13.72 10.21
CA THR A 243 14.93 -14.97 10.33
C THR A 243 14.36 -15.44 8.99
N PRO A 244 14.03 -16.73 8.84
CA PRO A 244 13.44 -17.25 7.60
C PRO A 244 11.91 -17.04 7.53
N TYR A 245 11.41 -15.87 7.95
CA TYR A 245 10.00 -15.51 7.97
C TYR A 245 9.72 -14.14 7.34
N ALA A 246 10.72 -13.55 6.66
CA ALA A 246 10.66 -12.20 6.09
C ALA A 246 10.16 -11.16 7.12
N GLU A 247 10.75 -11.22 8.30
CA GLU A 247 10.43 -10.30 9.37
C GLU A 247 11.01 -8.91 9.13
N GLN A 248 10.38 -7.94 9.78
CA GLN A 248 10.88 -6.58 9.86
C GLN A 248 10.56 -6.01 11.24
N PHE A 249 11.55 -5.45 11.89
CA PHE A 249 11.41 -4.62 13.07
C PHE A 249 11.61 -3.16 12.67
N GLY A 250 10.79 -2.25 13.18
CA GLY A 250 10.89 -0.83 12.90
C GLY A 250 10.77 0.02 14.17
N ILE A 251 11.47 1.13 14.16
CA ILE A 251 11.38 2.19 15.16
C ILE A 251 11.20 3.52 14.46
N ALA A 252 10.34 4.38 15.02
CA ALA A 252 10.09 5.73 14.54
C ALA A 252 10.10 6.71 15.70
N THR A 253 10.73 7.88 15.54
CA THR A 253 10.74 8.93 16.54
C THR A 253 10.63 10.31 15.92
N LEU A 254 10.04 11.25 16.66
CA LEU A 254 10.05 12.67 16.31
C LEU A 254 11.42 13.28 16.56
N LEU A 255 11.83 14.15 15.65
CA LEU A 255 12.98 15.03 15.82
C LEU A 255 12.52 16.35 16.48
N PRO A 256 13.22 16.84 17.51
CA PRO A 256 12.81 18.04 18.25
C PRO A 256 13.15 19.33 17.47
N LEU A 257 12.48 19.55 16.34
CA LEU A 257 12.74 20.70 15.45
C LEU A 257 11.95 21.95 15.83
N ASN A 258 10.90 21.81 16.67
CA ASN A 258 10.02 22.91 17.03
C ASN A 258 10.25 23.38 18.47
N ASN A 259 10.50 24.70 18.62
CA ASN A 259 10.68 25.30 19.94
C ASN A 259 9.36 25.66 20.66
N LYS A 260 8.21 25.64 19.98
CA LYS A 260 6.91 26.00 20.55
C LYS A 260 6.25 24.85 21.30
N ASN A 261 6.41 23.62 20.82
CA ASN A 261 5.87 22.41 21.43
C ASN A 261 7.01 21.45 21.81
N ARG A 262 6.83 20.72 22.90
CA ARG A 262 7.73 19.66 23.33
C ARG A 262 7.12 18.30 23.01
N ASP A 263 6.67 18.14 21.76
CA ASP A 263 6.05 16.90 21.33
C ASP A 263 7.09 15.79 21.26
N GLN A 264 6.74 14.63 21.78
CA GLN A 264 7.57 13.43 21.75
C GLN A 264 6.78 12.29 21.14
N TYR A 265 7.41 11.51 20.30
CA TYR A 265 6.86 10.29 19.76
C TYR A 265 7.93 9.21 19.70
N LEU A 266 7.56 8.02 20.14
CA LEU A 266 8.32 6.80 19.95
C LEU A 266 7.34 5.71 19.49
N GLY A 267 7.57 5.16 18.31
CA GLY A 267 6.81 4.04 17.77
C GLY A 267 7.72 2.85 17.51
N VAL A 268 7.28 1.65 17.85
CA VAL A 268 7.92 0.39 17.50
C VAL A 268 6.93 -0.49 16.76
N ASN A 269 7.40 -1.21 15.77
CA ASN A 269 6.58 -2.17 15.04
C ASN A 269 7.40 -3.41 14.70
N TYR A 270 6.70 -4.53 14.63
CA TYR A 270 7.26 -5.80 14.19
C TYR A 270 6.27 -6.47 13.26
N GLN A 271 6.78 -7.12 12.22
CA GLN A 271 5.98 -7.97 11.33
C GLN A 271 6.75 -9.23 10.93
N GLN A 272 6.01 -10.31 10.69
CA GLN A 272 6.53 -11.54 10.10
C GLN A 272 5.43 -12.36 9.44
N TYR A 273 5.79 -13.20 8.49
CA TYR A 273 4.85 -14.18 7.94
C TYR A 273 4.75 -15.40 8.84
N LEU A 274 3.50 -15.86 9.06
CA LEU A 274 3.17 -17.10 9.75
C LEU A 274 2.95 -18.21 8.71
N GLY A 275 3.98 -19.01 8.45
CA GLY A 275 3.95 -20.01 7.38
C GLY A 275 4.23 -19.40 5.99
N SER A 276 3.87 -20.13 4.93
CA SER A 276 4.17 -19.76 3.53
C SER A 276 2.95 -19.35 2.70
N ASN A 277 1.75 -19.26 3.31
CA ASN A 277 0.51 -18.96 2.58
C ASN A 277 0.17 -17.47 2.51
N GLY A 278 1.05 -16.61 3.09
CA GLY A 278 0.87 -15.16 3.09
C GLY A 278 0.13 -14.61 4.32
N LEU A 279 -0.13 -15.44 5.36
CA LEU A 279 -0.62 -14.93 6.64
C LEU A 279 0.47 -14.08 7.29
N LEU A 280 0.17 -12.80 7.52
CA LEU A 280 1.10 -11.81 8.09
C LEU A 280 0.64 -11.42 9.49
N LEU A 281 1.54 -11.58 10.46
CA LEU A 281 1.41 -11.05 11.82
C LEU A 281 2.09 -9.68 11.86
N GLN A 282 1.39 -8.70 12.41
CA GLN A 282 1.93 -7.36 12.68
C GLN A 282 1.63 -6.96 14.12
N THR A 283 2.62 -6.43 14.81
CA THR A 283 2.47 -5.87 16.15
C THR A 283 3.01 -4.44 16.16
N ARG A 284 2.44 -3.61 17.01
CA ARG A 284 2.91 -2.23 17.20
C ARG A 284 2.77 -1.80 18.64
N GLY A 285 3.62 -0.87 19.04
CA GLY A 285 3.46 -0.08 20.24
C GLY A 285 3.86 1.36 19.96
N SER A 286 3.19 2.32 20.56
CA SER A 286 3.61 3.71 20.47
C SER A 286 3.36 4.48 21.76
N TYR A 287 4.23 5.46 21.98
CA TYR A 287 4.13 6.49 22.98
C TYR A 287 4.09 7.84 22.28
N TYR A 288 3.15 8.68 22.63
CA TYR A 288 3.06 10.06 22.19
C TYR A 288 2.82 10.97 23.39
N LYS A 289 3.54 12.07 23.44
CA LYS A 289 3.31 13.15 24.41
C LYS A 289 3.26 14.48 23.68
N GLN A 290 2.22 15.24 23.93
CA GLN A 290 2.08 16.64 23.53
C GLN A 290 2.19 17.53 24.77
N ASP A 291 3.14 18.45 24.76
CA ASP A 291 3.41 19.36 25.89
C ASP A 291 3.56 20.79 25.32
N PRO A 292 2.44 21.54 25.13
CA PRO A 292 2.49 22.93 24.69
C PRO A 292 3.22 23.77 25.77
N LYS A 293 4.10 24.67 25.33
CA LYS A 293 4.82 25.56 26.25
C LYS A 293 3.98 26.69 26.78
N ASP A 294 3.09 27.21 25.94
CA ASP A 294 2.35 28.43 26.21
C ASP A 294 1.03 28.14 26.92
N TYR A 295 0.67 28.97 27.86
CA TYR A 295 -0.64 29.01 28.50
C TYR A 295 -1.58 29.88 27.67
N THR A 296 -2.80 29.41 27.44
CA THR A 296 -3.86 30.16 26.76
C THR A 296 -4.81 30.73 27.81
N ASP A 297 -5.18 32.00 27.68
CA ASP A 297 -6.14 32.63 28.57
C ASP A 297 -7.53 31.99 28.36
N LEU A 298 -8.07 31.42 29.43
CA LEU A 298 -9.34 30.69 29.42
C LEU A 298 -10.49 31.61 29.82
N LEU A 299 -10.28 32.41 30.88
CA LEU A 299 -11.32 33.28 31.48
C LEU A 299 -10.64 34.45 32.19
N THR A 300 -11.23 35.64 32.08
CA THR A 300 -10.87 36.80 32.91
C THR A 300 -12.04 37.19 33.79
N ILE A 301 -11.80 37.21 35.08
CA ILE A 301 -12.82 37.55 36.12
C ILE A 301 -12.71 39.01 36.44
N TYR A 302 -13.79 39.75 36.26
CA TYR A 302 -13.93 41.17 36.60
C TYR A 302 -14.82 41.35 37.85
N PRO A 303 -14.61 42.37 38.69
CA PRO A 303 -13.63 43.48 38.56
C PRO A 303 -12.21 43.16 39.08
N GLN A 304 -11.94 41.97 39.59
CA GLN A 304 -10.69 41.62 40.24
C GLN A 304 -9.51 41.51 39.24
N ASN A 305 -9.76 41.57 37.95
CA ASN A 305 -8.76 41.41 36.89
C ASN A 305 -7.87 40.14 37.05
N ILE A 306 -8.51 39.04 37.42
CA ILE A 306 -7.84 37.74 37.52
C ILE A 306 -8.02 37.01 36.19
N THR A 307 -6.93 36.72 35.51
CA THR A 307 -6.95 35.87 34.30
C THR A 307 -6.55 34.46 34.67
N LEU A 308 -7.46 33.51 34.41
CA LEU A 308 -7.17 32.09 34.47
C LEU A 308 -6.62 31.65 33.10
N ALA A 309 -5.40 31.17 33.09
CA ALA A 309 -4.77 30.61 31.90
C ALA A 309 -4.52 29.09 32.07
N GLY A 310 -4.66 28.33 31.00
CA GLY A 310 -4.50 26.89 31.03
C GLY A 310 -3.66 26.36 29.85
N ARG A 311 -3.03 25.23 30.06
CA ARG A 311 -2.45 24.41 29.00
C ARG A 311 -2.77 22.95 29.25
N THR A 312 -3.06 22.19 28.20
CA THR A 312 -3.35 20.76 28.31
C THR A 312 -2.17 19.95 27.80
N GLU A 313 -1.55 19.18 28.70
CA GLU A 313 -0.62 18.12 28.32
C GLU A 313 -1.42 16.86 27.98
N GLN A 314 -1.01 16.18 26.93
CA GLN A 314 -1.63 14.92 26.52
C GLN A 314 -0.55 13.84 26.44
N THR A 315 -0.85 12.66 26.97
CA THR A 315 0.02 11.49 26.83
C THR A 315 -0.82 10.33 26.32
N GLN A 316 -0.34 9.64 25.30
CA GLN A 316 -1.03 8.50 24.69
C GLN A 316 -0.11 7.31 24.54
N TYR A 317 -0.58 6.14 24.96
CA TYR A 317 0.04 4.84 24.73
C TYR A 317 -0.90 4.04 23.82
N THR A 318 -0.34 3.38 22.81
CA THR A 318 -1.08 2.40 22.01
C THR A 318 -0.29 1.12 21.87
N GLY A 319 -0.98 -0.01 21.87
CA GLY A 319 -0.38 -1.31 21.58
C GLY A 319 -1.37 -2.19 20.87
N GLY A 320 -0.93 -2.94 19.84
CA GLY A 320 -1.87 -3.75 19.09
C GLY A 320 -1.22 -4.85 18.27
N VAL A 321 -2.08 -5.81 17.89
CA VAL A 321 -1.75 -6.97 17.06
C VAL A 321 -2.75 -7.07 15.93
N VAL A 322 -2.26 -7.30 14.71
CA VAL A 322 -3.09 -7.49 13.51
C VAL A 322 -2.64 -8.73 12.77
N LEU A 323 -3.58 -9.55 12.36
CA LEU A 323 -3.40 -10.65 11.41
C LEU A 323 -4.01 -10.26 10.08
N SER A 324 -3.28 -10.46 8.99
CA SER A 324 -3.72 -10.16 7.63
C SER A 324 -3.51 -11.35 6.71
N TYR A 325 -4.53 -11.67 5.91
CA TYR A 325 -4.46 -12.78 4.98
C TYR A 325 -4.93 -12.36 3.57
N PRO A 326 -4.10 -12.56 2.52
CA PRO A 326 -4.50 -12.28 1.16
C PRO A 326 -5.43 -13.39 0.63
N LEU A 327 -6.71 -13.05 0.46
CA LEU A 327 -7.71 -13.93 -0.15
C LEU A 327 -7.38 -14.15 -1.63
N GLU A 328 -7.14 -13.09 -2.36
CA GLU A 328 -6.67 -13.08 -3.74
C GLU A 328 -5.39 -12.25 -3.84
N LEU A 329 -4.41 -12.77 -4.55
CA LEU A 329 -3.11 -12.10 -4.69
C LEU A 329 -2.56 -12.34 -6.08
N THR A 330 -3.07 -11.59 -7.05
CA THR A 330 -2.59 -11.56 -8.43
C THR A 330 -2.05 -10.17 -8.75
N ARG A 331 -1.33 -10.04 -9.86
CA ARG A 331 -0.79 -8.76 -10.30
C ARG A 331 -1.87 -7.69 -10.48
N LYS A 332 -3.03 -8.09 -11.02
CA LYS A 332 -4.12 -7.16 -11.36
C LYS A 332 -5.15 -7.02 -10.25
N ARG A 333 -5.26 -8.00 -9.35
CA ARG A 333 -6.29 -8.02 -8.30
C ARG A 333 -5.70 -8.53 -7.01
N GLN A 334 -5.93 -7.78 -5.95
CA GLN A 334 -5.50 -8.16 -4.60
C GLN A 334 -6.64 -7.88 -3.64
N TRP A 335 -7.03 -8.88 -2.87
CA TRP A 335 -7.99 -8.76 -1.78
C TRP A 335 -7.37 -9.31 -0.51
N THR A 336 -7.41 -8.52 0.55
CA THR A 336 -6.83 -8.89 1.85
C THR A 336 -7.86 -8.65 2.94
N VAL A 337 -8.10 -9.67 3.75
CA VAL A 337 -8.85 -9.54 5.00
C VAL A 337 -7.86 -9.35 6.14
N SER A 338 -8.17 -8.49 7.11
CA SER A 338 -7.37 -8.29 8.31
C SER A 338 -8.26 -8.16 9.54
N GLY A 339 -7.80 -8.75 10.65
CA GLY A 339 -8.43 -8.63 11.95
C GLY A 339 -7.38 -8.24 12.98
N GLY A 340 -7.71 -7.33 13.90
CA GLY A 340 -6.79 -6.85 14.90
C GLY A 340 -7.45 -6.52 16.23
N LEU A 341 -6.63 -6.53 17.25
CA LEU A 341 -6.96 -6.06 18.59
C LEU A 341 -5.92 -5.03 19.00
N ASP A 342 -6.35 -3.96 19.60
CA ASP A 342 -5.45 -2.98 20.18
C ASP A 342 -5.98 -2.45 21.52
N TYR A 343 -5.08 -1.82 22.23
CA TYR A 343 -5.33 -1.14 23.49
C TYR A 343 -4.82 0.28 23.39
N LEU A 344 -5.67 1.22 23.78
CA LEU A 344 -5.36 2.63 23.82
C LEU A 344 -5.51 3.13 25.25
N GLU A 345 -4.54 3.93 25.69
CA GLU A 345 -4.61 4.71 26.93
C GLU A 345 -4.23 6.15 26.60
N LYS A 346 -5.10 7.10 26.97
CA LYS A 346 -4.88 8.53 26.78
C LYS A 346 -5.12 9.25 28.11
N SER A 347 -4.17 10.09 28.49
CA SER A 347 -4.24 10.92 29.68
C SER A 347 -4.17 12.39 29.28
N TYR A 348 -4.97 13.21 29.96
CA TYR A 348 -4.99 14.65 29.82
C TYR A 348 -4.68 15.28 31.17
N THR A 349 -3.73 16.19 31.20
CA THR A 349 -3.38 16.98 32.38
C THR A 349 -3.60 18.45 32.06
N LEU A 350 -4.68 19.03 32.59
CA LEU A 350 -4.93 20.44 32.47
C LEU A 350 -4.16 21.18 33.59
N LYS A 351 -3.10 21.88 33.20
CA LYS A 351 -2.32 22.76 34.08
C LYS A 351 -2.92 24.15 34.01
N GLN A 352 -3.28 24.66 35.16
CA GLN A 352 -3.94 25.95 35.28
C GLN A 352 -3.10 26.94 36.10
N ARG A 353 -3.16 28.20 35.71
CA ARG A 353 -2.45 29.29 36.36
C ARG A 353 -3.37 30.50 36.46
N ALA A 354 -3.51 31.03 37.66
CA ALA A 354 -4.16 32.29 37.88
C ALA A 354 -3.14 33.45 37.81
N ARG A 355 -3.41 34.46 37.03
CA ARG A 355 -2.62 35.70 36.94
C ARG A 355 -3.44 36.84 37.44
N LEU A 356 -2.99 37.46 38.54
CA LEU A 356 -3.52 38.74 38.96
C LEU A 356 -2.91 39.85 38.11
N ASN A 357 -3.71 40.50 37.30
CA ASN A 357 -3.32 41.63 36.47
C ASN A 357 -3.23 42.93 37.30
N SER A 358 -2.57 42.87 38.46
CA SER A 358 -2.22 44.01 39.31
C SER A 358 -0.79 44.45 38.99
N GLN A 359 -0.35 45.55 39.63
CA GLN A 359 1.01 46.10 39.40
C GLN A 359 2.15 45.08 39.56
N ASN A 360 1.93 43.94 40.23
CA ASN A 360 2.94 42.93 40.50
C ASN A 360 2.81 41.65 39.64
N ASN A 361 1.82 41.52 38.73
CA ASN A 361 1.59 40.34 37.88
C ASN A 361 1.79 39.00 38.63
N LEU A 362 1.20 38.86 39.82
CA LEU A 362 1.31 37.66 40.63
C LEU A 362 0.76 36.46 39.88
N LEU A 363 1.56 35.40 39.75
CA LEU A 363 1.20 34.12 39.15
C LEU A 363 1.05 33.05 40.23
N VAL A 364 -0.08 32.35 40.24
CA VAL A 364 -0.36 31.25 41.16
C VAL A 364 -0.71 30.03 40.35
N ASP A 365 0.08 28.98 40.46
CA ASP A 365 -0.22 27.69 39.85
C ASP A 365 -1.34 27.01 40.67
N LEU A 366 -2.35 26.51 39.96
CA LEU A 366 -3.48 25.80 40.56
C LEU A 366 -3.21 24.30 40.49
N GLU A 367 -4.00 23.52 41.20
CA GLU A 367 -3.91 22.07 41.18
C GLU A 367 -4.21 21.54 39.77
N ASP A 368 -3.39 20.58 39.33
CA ASP A 368 -3.52 19.94 38.03
C ASP A 368 -4.79 19.06 37.97
N ASN A 369 -5.60 19.23 36.93
CA ASN A 369 -6.74 18.36 36.69
C ASN A 369 -6.31 17.23 35.74
N ASN A 370 -6.31 16.00 36.26
CA ASN A 370 -5.91 14.81 35.53
C ASN A 370 -7.13 13.98 35.12
N GLN A 371 -7.26 13.74 33.82
CA GLN A 371 -8.27 12.87 33.25
C GLN A 371 -7.60 11.76 32.46
N ARG A 372 -8.17 10.56 32.50
CA ARG A 372 -7.63 9.38 31.83
C ARG A 372 -8.74 8.58 31.18
N MET A 373 -8.47 8.10 29.98
CA MET A 373 -9.32 7.19 29.24
C MET A 373 -8.48 6.01 28.74
N ARG A 374 -8.98 4.80 28.88
CA ARG A 374 -8.34 3.60 28.38
C ARG A 374 -9.36 2.57 27.93
N TYR A 375 -9.10 1.88 26.85
CA TYR A 375 -9.97 0.83 26.33
C TYR A 375 -9.25 -0.07 25.32
N PRO A 376 -9.62 -1.35 25.27
CA PRO A 376 -9.33 -2.22 24.15
C PRO A 376 -10.33 -1.99 23.02
N ALA A 377 -9.89 -2.24 21.78
CA ALA A 377 -10.78 -2.23 20.62
C ALA A 377 -10.41 -3.32 19.63
N ALA A 378 -11.42 -3.82 18.89
CA ALA A 378 -11.26 -4.79 17.81
C ALA A 378 -11.54 -4.13 16.47
N GLU A 379 -10.78 -4.50 15.43
CA GLU A 379 -11.04 -4.05 14.07
C GLU A 379 -11.04 -5.23 13.11
N LEU A 380 -12.02 -5.26 12.20
CA LEU A 380 -12.08 -6.13 11.04
C LEU A 380 -12.07 -5.27 9.78
N ALA A 381 -11.24 -5.63 8.80
CA ALA A 381 -11.19 -4.87 7.55
C ALA A 381 -10.98 -5.76 6.33
N LEU A 382 -11.54 -5.29 5.20
CA LEU A 382 -11.33 -5.82 3.87
C LEU A 382 -10.68 -4.75 3.00
N SER A 383 -9.54 -5.07 2.42
CA SER A 383 -8.82 -4.18 1.51
C SER A 383 -8.79 -4.79 0.12
N GLY A 384 -9.08 -3.98 -0.90
CA GLY A 384 -9.07 -4.36 -2.31
C GLY A 384 -8.16 -3.46 -3.13
N TYR A 385 -7.50 -4.05 -4.13
CA TYR A 385 -6.73 -3.36 -5.15
C TYR A 385 -7.04 -3.98 -6.50
N ARG A 386 -7.19 -3.13 -7.53
CA ARG A 386 -7.35 -3.58 -8.91
C ARG A 386 -6.62 -2.67 -9.88
N GLU A 387 -5.87 -3.29 -10.79
CA GLU A 387 -5.13 -2.60 -11.85
C GLU A 387 -5.75 -2.88 -13.22
N TYR A 388 -5.82 -1.84 -14.04
CA TYR A 388 -6.18 -1.84 -15.45
C TYR A 388 -4.98 -1.35 -16.28
N LYS A 389 -5.13 -1.27 -17.62
CA LYS A 389 -4.03 -0.81 -18.48
C LYS A 389 -3.51 0.58 -18.13
N GLN A 390 -4.43 1.52 -17.83
CA GLN A 390 -4.14 2.93 -17.60
C GLN A 390 -4.63 3.42 -16.25
N ALA A 391 -5.23 2.55 -15.44
CA ALA A 391 -5.83 2.94 -14.17
C ALA A 391 -5.55 1.91 -13.08
N TYR A 392 -5.56 2.36 -11.85
CA TYR A 392 -5.71 1.49 -10.70
C TYR A 392 -6.65 2.15 -9.69
N TRP A 393 -7.25 1.33 -8.86
CA TRP A 393 -7.94 1.78 -7.67
C TRP A 393 -7.63 0.86 -6.48
N SER A 394 -7.67 1.43 -5.29
CA SER A 394 -7.64 0.71 -4.04
C SER A 394 -8.79 1.13 -3.14
N THR A 395 -9.25 0.23 -2.29
CA THR A 395 -10.29 0.51 -1.29
C THR A 395 -9.99 -0.24 -0.02
N ARG A 396 -10.47 0.30 1.10
CA ARG A 396 -10.50 -0.39 2.39
C ARG A 396 -11.81 -0.05 3.09
N ALA A 397 -12.55 -1.09 3.45
CA ALA A 397 -13.69 -1.01 4.35
C ALA A 397 -13.32 -1.63 5.70
N SER A 398 -13.63 -0.98 6.80
CA SER A 398 -13.38 -1.52 8.13
C SER A 398 -14.52 -1.18 9.10
N VAL A 399 -14.70 -2.07 10.06
CA VAL A 399 -15.52 -1.89 11.23
C VAL A 399 -14.64 -2.01 12.47
N ARG A 400 -14.74 -1.05 13.37
CA ARG A 400 -14.01 -0.99 14.62
C ARG A 400 -14.98 -0.88 15.79
N LYS A 401 -14.79 -1.75 16.78
CA LYS A 401 -15.63 -1.86 17.97
C LYS A 401 -14.78 -1.60 19.21
N GLY A 402 -15.15 -0.62 20.00
CA GLY A 402 -14.64 -0.44 21.36
C GLY A 402 -15.18 -1.54 22.27
N ILE A 403 -14.39 -1.97 23.24
CA ILE A 403 -14.75 -3.04 24.17
C ILE A 403 -14.80 -2.44 25.59
N ASN A 404 -15.99 -2.17 26.07
CA ASN A 404 -16.21 -1.67 27.42
C ASN A 404 -16.27 -2.84 28.41
N GLY A 405 -15.11 -3.32 28.86
CA GLY A 405 -14.95 -4.44 29.77
C GLY A 405 -13.89 -4.16 30.84
N GLY A 406 -13.45 -5.16 31.59
CA GLY A 406 -12.56 -5.01 32.77
C GLY A 406 -11.25 -4.24 32.55
N LEU A 407 -10.81 -4.08 31.30
CA LEU A 407 -9.65 -3.27 30.95
C LEU A 407 -10.00 -1.83 30.53
N ALA A 408 -11.30 -1.53 30.38
CA ALA A 408 -11.78 -0.22 29.97
C ALA A 408 -12.09 0.64 31.19
N SER A 409 -11.73 1.90 31.17
CA SER A 409 -12.17 2.91 32.14
C SER A 409 -11.99 4.31 31.59
N SER A 410 -12.87 5.24 31.99
CA SER A 410 -12.77 6.66 31.66
C SER A 410 -13.12 7.51 32.86
N SER A 411 -12.30 8.52 33.15
CA SER A 411 -12.66 9.65 33.98
C SER A 411 -13.04 10.90 33.16
N VAL A 412 -12.96 10.78 31.83
CA VAL A 412 -13.39 11.80 30.87
C VAL A 412 -14.92 11.71 30.77
N PRO A 413 -15.67 12.83 30.88
CA PRO A 413 -17.14 12.81 30.91
C PRO A 413 -17.80 12.62 29.53
N TRP A 414 -17.04 12.45 28.47
CA TRP A 414 -17.50 12.24 27.09
C TRP A 414 -16.77 11.07 26.44
N GLY A 415 -17.37 10.52 25.39
CA GLY A 415 -16.84 9.41 24.59
C GLY A 415 -17.27 8.04 25.12
N ASP A 416 -18.09 7.37 24.34
CA ASP A 416 -18.54 6.00 24.62
C ASP A 416 -17.40 5.02 24.39
N LEU A 417 -17.09 4.18 25.39
CA LEU A 417 -16.09 3.12 25.24
C LEU A 417 -16.64 1.88 24.50
N ASP A 418 -17.97 1.76 24.41
CA ASP A 418 -18.69 0.72 23.65
C ASP A 418 -19.16 1.26 22.30
N PHE A 419 -18.25 1.84 21.54
CA PHE A 419 -18.55 2.42 20.24
C PHE A 419 -18.46 1.43 19.09
N THR A 420 -19.16 1.73 18.00
CA THR A 420 -18.98 1.09 16.70
C THR A 420 -18.70 2.15 15.65
N ARG A 421 -17.58 2.02 14.94
CA ARG A 421 -17.18 2.95 13.89
C ARG A 421 -16.96 2.21 12.58
N TRP A 422 -17.57 2.72 11.52
CA TRP A 422 -17.38 2.25 10.15
C TRP A 422 -16.49 3.20 9.39
N LYS A 423 -15.57 2.68 8.62
CA LYS A 423 -14.68 3.48 7.79
C LYS A 423 -14.55 2.89 6.40
N LEU A 424 -14.73 3.74 5.39
CA LEU A 424 -14.49 3.43 3.99
C LEU A 424 -13.46 4.41 3.42
N THR A 425 -12.39 3.89 2.84
CA THR A 425 -11.42 4.68 2.11
C THR A 425 -11.27 4.16 0.70
N GLY A 426 -11.05 5.05 -0.25
CA GLY A 426 -10.77 4.69 -1.63
C GLY A 426 -9.81 5.68 -2.25
N ASP A 427 -8.90 5.18 -3.09
CA ASP A 427 -8.04 6.00 -3.93
C ASP A 427 -7.77 5.31 -5.27
N GLY A 428 -7.48 6.12 -6.26
CA GLY A 428 -7.16 5.62 -7.58
C GLY A 428 -6.46 6.66 -8.43
N ALA A 429 -5.88 6.19 -9.53
CA ALA A 429 -5.29 7.06 -10.51
C ALA A 429 -5.53 6.53 -11.93
N TYR A 430 -5.65 7.47 -12.86
CA TYR A 430 -5.77 7.25 -14.28
C TYR A 430 -4.62 7.93 -15.02
N LEU A 431 -3.85 7.18 -15.79
CA LEU A 431 -2.82 7.68 -16.69
C LEU A 431 -3.47 8.10 -18.00
N MET A 432 -3.66 9.40 -18.19
CA MET A 432 -4.25 9.96 -19.42
C MET A 432 -3.33 9.72 -20.61
N ASP A 433 -2.01 9.89 -20.38
CA ASP A 433 -0.91 9.56 -21.27
C ASP A 433 0.37 9.23 -20.46
N GLU A 434 1.54 9.24 -21.09
CA GLU A 434 2.82 8.96 -20.44
C GLU A 434 3.25 10.05 -19.43
N LYS A 435 2.65 11.24 -19.52
CA LYS A 435 3.06 12.43 -18.75
C LYS A 435 1.98 12.91 -17.77
N TRP A 436 0.70 12.71 -18.08
CA TRP A 436 -0.39 13.22 -17.28
C TRP A 436 -1.08 12.14 -16.46
N ARG A 437 -1.21 12.39 -15.17
CA ARG A 437 -1.91 11.53 -14.23
C ARG A 437 -3.01 12.29 -13.52
N LEU A 438 -4.24 11.77 -13.59
CA LEU A 438 -5.36 12.20 -12.77
C LEU A 438 -5.49 11.21 -11.62
N SER A 439 -5.55 11.69 -10.38
CA SER A 439 -5.78 10.86 -9.20
C SER A 439 -6.90 11.42 -8.34
N ALA A 440 -7.61 10.53 -7.69
CA ALA A 440 -8.67 10.87 -6.75
C ALA A 440 -8.54 10.03 -5.48
N ALA A 441 -8.92 10.60 -4.34
CA ALA A 441 -9.03 9.87 -3.08
C ALA A 441 -10.26 10.36 -2.32
N ALA A 442 -10.90 9.44 -1.59
CA ALA A 442 -12.04 9.72 -0.75
C ALA A 442 -11.98 8.90 0.54
N GLU A 443 -12.54 9.42 1.60
CA GLU A 443 -12.68 8.79 2.91
C GLU A 443 -14.04 9.14 3.50
N GLY A 444 -14.69 8.15 4.11
CA GLY A 444 -15.91 8.32 4.87
C GLY A 444 -15.82 7.54 6.18
N ASP A 445 -16.18 8.17 7.25
CA ASP A 445 -16.28 7.60 8.60
C ASP A 445 -17.69 7.79 9.12
N TRP A 446 -18.22 6.78 9.81
CA TRP A 446 -19.54 6.82 10.41
C TRP A 446 -19.55 6.14 11.78
N SER A 447 -20.21 6.80 12.74
CA SER A 447 -20.57 6.23 14.04
C SER A 447 -21.88 6.88 14.53
N ASP A 448 -22.73 6.09 15.19
CA ASP A 448 -23.91 6.59 15.92
C ASP A 448 -23.59 6.87 17.40
N ASN A 449 -22.34 6.61 17.83
CA ASN A 449 -21.88 6.86 19.20
C ASN A 449 -21.16 8.20 19.30
N ASP A 450 -21.20 8.81 20.48
CA ASP A 450 -20.26 9.87 20.83
C ASP A 450 -18.86 9.23 21.00
N LEU A 451 -18.01 9.40 20.01
CA LEU A 451 -16.72 8.71 19.97
C LEU A 451 -15.73 9.30 20.98
N PRO A 452 -14.84 8.47 21.56
CA PRO A 452 -13.62 8.96 22.18
C PRO A 452 -12.81 9.83 21.21
N GLU A 453 -12.19 10.92 21.69
CA GLU A 453 -11.41 11.84 20.84
C GLU A 453 -10.38 11.14 19.95
N ALA A 454 -9.76 10.07 20.45
CA ALA A 454 -8.79 9.28 19.67
C ALA A 454 -9.42 8.50 18.49
N GLU A 455 -10.74 8.38 18.46
CA GLU A 455 -11.50 7.69 17.41
C GLU A 455 -12.22 8.65 16.47
N HIS A 456 -12.23 9.96 16.74
CA HIS A 456 -12.83 10.93 15.85
C HIS A 456 -12.23 10.88 14.46
N VAL A 457 -13.06 11.08 13.44
CA VAL A 457 -12.58 11.42 12.11
C VAL A 457 -11.93 12.79 12.13
N THR A 458 -10.80 12.92 11.45
CA THR A 458 -10.02 14.16 11.44
C THR A 458 -9.57 14.52 10.04
N PHE A 459 -9.82 15.76 9.63
CA PHE A 459 -9.39 16.32 8.35
C PHE A 459 -8.66 17.65 8.55
N GLY A 460 -7.89 18.03 7.53
CA GLY A 460 -7.00 19.19 7.54
C GLY A 460 -5.55 18.79 7.26
N GLY A 461 -4.74 19.74 6.87
CA GLY A 461 -3.34 19.50 6.56
C GLY A 461 -3.12 18.79 5.22
N LEU A 462 -2.28 17.75 5.19
CA LEU A 462 -1.84 17.10 3.93
C LEU A 462 -2.95 16.41 3.14
N ARG A 463 -4.02 16.02 3.79
CA ARG A 463 -5.08 15.25 3.15
C ARG A 463 -6.45 15.83 3.50
N PHE A 464 -7.24 16.19 2.48
CA PHE A 464 -8.59 16.73 2.63
C PHE A 464 -8.66 18.00 3.50
N GLY A 465 -8.00 19.06 3.07
CA GLY A 465 -7.94 20.34 3.76
C GLY A 465 -6.53 20.95 3.75
N ARG A 466 -5.85 20.92 2.62
CA ARG A 466 -4.46 21.39 2.48
C ARG A 466 -4.27 22.87 2.84
N GLY A 467 -5.34 23.68 2.67
CA GLY A 467 -5.36 25.09 3.08
C GLY A 467 -5.57 25.32 4.58
N TYR A 468 -5.67 24.27 5.39
CA TYR A 468 -6.00 24.33 6.82
C TYR A 468 -4.90 23.72 7.69
N PRO A 469 -4.90 24.02 9.01
CA PRO A 469 -4.06 23.29 9.97
C PRO A 469 -4.35 21.79 9.98
N ASP A 470 -3.42 21.00 10.52
CA ASP A 470 -3.69 19.60 10.80
C ASP A 470 -4.81 19.46 11.83
N SER A 471 -5.69 18.48 11.62
CA SER A 471 -6.84 18.22 12.51
C SER A 471 -7.79 19.40 12.69
N GLU A 472 -7.94 20.24 11.69
CA GLU A 472 -8.86 21.39 11.73
C GLU A 472 -10.31 20.99 11.91
N ALA A 473 -10.77 19.97 11.17
CA ALA A 473 -12.11 19.42 11.28
C ALA A 473 -12.08 18.06 11.94
N THR A 474 -12.85 17.92 13.02
CA THR A 474 -12.97 16.68 13.80
C THR A 474 -14.44 16.35 14.01
N GLY A 475 -14.77 15.08 14.27
CA GLY A 475 -16.15 14.67 14.54
C GLY A 475 -16.31 13.16 14.72
N ASP A 476 -17.53 12.75 15.09
CA ASP A 476 -17.91 11.35 15.21
C ASP A 476 -18.10 10.69 13.85
N TYR A 477 -18.52 11.48 12.86
CA TYR A 477 -18.67 11.05 11.48
C TYR A 477 -18.32 12.18 10.51
N GLY A 478 -18.00 11.80 9.28
CA GLY A 478 -17.61 12.75 8.26
C GLY A 478 -17.11 12.11 6.98
N TYR A 479 -16.87 12.93 5.99
CA TYR A 479 -16.25 12.52 4.74
C TYR A 479 -15.25 13.56 4.24
N GLY A 480 -14.29 13.09 3.46
CA GLY A 480 -13.34 13.93 2.75
C GLY A 480 -13.02 13.37 1.37
N GLY A 481 -12.59 14.24 0.47
CA GLY A 481 -12.19 13.84 -0.87
C GLY A 481 -11.25 14.85 -1.51
N GLN A 482 -10.44 14.37 -2.46
CA GLN A 482 -9.55 15.21 -3.26
C GLN A 482 -9.44 14.67 -4.68
N VAL A 483 -9.17 15.59 -5.61
CA VAL A 483 -8.78 15.29 -6.98
C VAL A 483 -7.49 16.04 -7.29
N GLU A 484 -6.52 15.33 -7.85
CA GLU A 484 -5.20 15.88 -8.20
C GLU A 484 -4.90 15.59 -9.67
N MET A 485 -4.42 16.60 -10.39
CA MET A 485 -3.84 16.47 -11.72
C MET A 485 -2.34 16.76 -11.64
N ARG A 486 -1.52 15.81 -12.10
CA ARG A 486 -0.06 15.85 -12.00
C ARG A 486 0.59 15.62 -13.34
N TYR A 487 1.54 16.47 -13.69
CA TYR A 487 2.42 16.29 -14.84
C TYR A 487 3.71 15.60 -14.39
N MET A 488 4.07 14.49 -15.04
CA MET A 488 5.24 13.68 -14.72
C MET A 488 6.35 13.93 -15.76
N HIS A 489 7.39 14.63 -15.37
CA HIS A 489 8.56 14.85 -16.22
C HIS A 489 9.77 14.12 -15.64
N THR A 490 10.33 13.19 -16.41
CA THR A 490 11.53 12.44 -16.04
C THR A 490 12.69 12.86 -16.93
N ARG A 491 13.83 13.17 -16.33
CA ARG A 491 15.08 13.52 -17.00
C ARG A 491 16.02 12.32 -17.00
N GLU A 492 16.30 11.77 -18.17
CA GLU A 492 17.14 10.58 -18.32
C GLU A 492 18.58 10.80 -17.87
N ASN A 493 19.14 11.98 -18.15
CA ASN A 493 20.55 12.34 -17.88
C ASN A 493 20.77 13.10 -16.55
N GLY A 494 19.75 13.20 -15.69
CA GLY A 494 19.88 13.89 -14.40
C GLY A 494 20.57 13.01 -13.37
N VAL A 495 21.65 13.49 -12.75
CA VAL A 495 22.31 12.78 -11.63
C VAL A 495 21.53 12.99 -10.33
N TRP A 496 21.26 14.23 -9.97
CA TRP A 496 20.58 14.63 -8.74
C TRP A 496 19.08 14.86 -8.92
N LEU A 497 18.67 15.42 -10.06
CA LEU A 497 17.28 15.75 -10.35
C LEU A 497 16.80 14.93 -11.54
N LYS A 498 16.11 13.83 -11.26
CA LYS A 498 15.56 12.92 -12.27
C LYS A 498 14.07 13.11 -12.51
N SER A 499 13.36 13.69 -11.56
CA SER A 499 11.90 13.85 -11.62
C SER A 499 11.50 15.26 -11.22
N ILE A 500 10.62 15.87 -12.01
CA ILE A 500 9.97 17.16 -11.73
C ILE A 500 8.49 16.97 -12.00
N GLN A 501 7.65 17.10 -10.98
CA GLN A 501 6.24 16.77 -11.05
C GLN A 501 5.37 17.91 -10.51
N PRO A 502 5.05 18.93 -11.33
CA PRO A 502 4.06 19.93 -10.94
C PRO A 502 2.66 19.31 -10.85
N TYR A 503 1.85 19.81 -9.92
CA TYR A 503 0.49 19.32 -9.71
C TYR A 503 -0.45 20.42 -9.23
N VAL A 504 -1.72 20.20 -9.46
CA VAL A 504 -2.83 20.98 -8.90
C VAL A 504 -3.77 20.01 -8.20
N VAL A 505 -4.26 20.39 -7.03
CA VAL A 505 -5.22 19.59 -6.26
C VAL A 505 -6.35 20.46 -5.74
N VAL A 506 -7.55 19.89 -5.71
CA VAL A 506 -8.73 20.45 -5.05
C VAL A 506 -9.21 19.42 -4.05
N ASP A 507 -9.52 19.85 -2.85
CA ASP A 507 -9.99 19.00 -1.79
C ASP A 507 -11.18 19.61 -1.02
N THR A 508 -11.93 18.72 -0.37
CA THR A 508 -13.03 19.09 0.54
C THR A 508 -13.16 18.06 1.65
N ALA A 509 -13.62 18.49 2.80
CA ALA A 509 -13.99 17.60 3.91
C ALA A 509 -15.11 18.21 4.72
N HIS A 510 -15.91 17.36 5.37
CA HIS A 510 -17.00 17.76 6.23
C HIS A 510 -17.11 16.80 7.41
N THR A 511 -17.23 17.33 8.63
CA THR A 511 -17.36 16.54 9.86
C THR A 511 -18.54 17.00 10.67
N TRP A 512 -19.11 16.07 11.44
CA TRP A 512 -20.20 16.30 12.37
C TRP A 512 -19.98 15.53 13.67
N TYR A 513 -20.60 16.01 14.72
CA TYR A 513 -20.72 15.33 16.00
C TYR A 513 -22.15 14.83 16.19
N ASN A 514 -22.33 13.73 16.91
CA ASN A 514 -23.65 13.27 17.37
C ASN A 514 -24.23 14.21 18.44
N SER A 515 -23.34 14.78 19.23
CA SER A 515 -23.73 15.82 20.20
C SER A 515 -24.07 17.14 19.52
N PRO A 516 -25.25 17.75 19.79
CA PRO A 516 -25.66 19.03 19.20
C PRO A 516 -24.86 20.24 19.72
N ILE A 517 -24.04 20.05 20.73
CA ILE A 517 -23.23 21.12 21.34
C ILE A 517 -22.11 21.55 20.39
N PHE A 518 -21.57 20.60 19.60
CA PHE A 518 -20.46 20.86 18.69
C PHE A 518 -20.95 21.16 17.28
N ARG A 519 -20.28 22.10 16.62
CA ARG A 519 -20.65 22.52 15.28
C ARG A 519 -19.99 21.64 14.24
N ALA A 520 -20.71 21.33 13.16
CA ALA A 520 -20.17 20.79 11.95
C ALA A 520 -19.10 21.71 11.36
N GLN A 521 -18.04 21.14 10.80
CA GLN A 521 -16.94 21.88 10.18
C GLN A 521 -16.82 21.50 8.71
N LYS A 522 -16.67 22.49 7.85
CA LYS A 522 -16.62 22.32 6.41
C LYS A 522 -15.34 22.91 5.83
N LEU A 523 -14.44 22.05 5.39
CA LEU A 523 -13.22 22.44 4.74
C LEU A 523 -13.38 22.36 3.23
N ALA A 524 -12.77 23.28 2.53
CA ALA A 524 -12.52 23.19 1.08
C ALA A 524 -11.28 24.00 0.76
N SER A 525 -10.39 23.45 -0.06
CA SER A 525 -9.17 24.15 -0.47
C SER A 525 -8.72 23.76 -1.88
N TYR A 526 -7.85 24.58 -2.43
CA TYR A 526 -7.07 24.23 -3.60
C TYR A 526 -5.59 24.45 -3.32
N ALA A 527 -4.75 23.67 -3.97
CA ALA A 527 -3.32 23.80 -3.85
C ALA A 527 -2.61 23.61 -5.19
N VAL A 528 -1.48 24.27 -5.33
CA VAL A 528 -0.55 24.13 -6.45
C VAL A 528 0.80 23.79 -5.88
N GLY A 529 1.43 22.78 -6.45
CA GLY A 529 2.71 22.32 -5.93
C GLY A 529 3.61 21.72 -7.00
N VAL A 530 4.84 21.43 -6.59
CA VAL A 530 5.81 20.73 -7.41
C VAL A 530 6.62 19.78 -6.54
N THR A 531 6.79 18.54 -7.03
CA THR A 531 7.63 17.54 -6.38
C THR A 531 8.89 17.32 -7.22
N PHE A 532 10.04 17.38 -6.55
CA PHE A 532 11.37 17.11 -7.12
C PHE A 532 11.95 15.86 -6.50
N GLY A 533 12.76 15.11 -7.25
CA GLY A 533 13.46 13.96 -6.69
C GLY A 533 14.45 13.32 -7.64
N ASP A 534 15.29 12.44 -7.10
CA ASP A 534 16.20 11.59 -7.88
C ASP A 534 15.58 10.19 -8.15
N ASN A 535 14.34 9.97 -7.72
CA ASN A 535 13.63 8.69 -7.75
C ASN A 535 14.30 7.58 -6.93
N LYS A 536 15.25 7.92 -6.07
CA LYS A 536 16.00 6.94 -5.27
C LYS A 536 16.19 7.36 -3.81
N HIS A 537 16.83 8.47 -3.58
CA HIS A 537 17.25 8.85 -2.25
C HIS A 537 16.37 9.93 -1.64
N TYR A 538 15.93 10.91 -2.44
CA TYR A 538 15.15 12.01 -1.91
C TYR A 538 13.93 12.39 -2.75
N SER A 539 12.96 12.99 -2.07
CA SER A 539 11.81 13.66 -2.64
C SER A 539 11.54 14.96 -1.87
N LEU A 540 11.51 16.08 -2.59
CA LEU A 540 11.18 17.41 -2.06
C LEU A 540 9.88 17.87 -2.71
N SER A 541 8.86 18.13 -1.90
CA SER A 541 7.58 18.70 -2.33
C SER A 541 7.43 20.12 -1.78
N LEU A 542 7.13 21.05 -2.67
CA LEU A 542 6.82 22.44 -2.33
C LEU A 542 5.40 22.71 -2.79
N GLU A 543 4.56 23.26 -1.90
CA GLU A 543 3.13 23.46 -2.14
C GLU A 543 2.67 24.80 -1.58
N GLY A 544 1.85 25.52 -2.34
CA GLY A 544 1.03 26.62 -1.88
C GLY A 544 -0.44 26.19 -1.88
N ALA A 545 -1.11 26.28 -0.74
CA ALA A 545 -2.51 25.93 -0.56
C ALA A 545 -3.33 27.10 -0.06
N ARG A 546 -4.60 27.21 -0.46
CA ARG A 546 -5.51 28.28 -0.04
C ARG A 546 -6.88 27.72 0.35
N PRO A 547 -7.41 28.05 1.56
CA PRO A 547 -8.74 27.65 1.97
C PRO A 547 -9.81 28.46 1.23
N ILE A 548 -10.92 27.80 0.87
CA ILE A 548 -12.11 28.41 0.26
C ILE A 548 -13.40 28.07 1.02
N GLY A 549 -13.37 27.10 1.95
CA GLY A 549 -14.46 26.75 2.85
C GLY A 549 -14.53 27.65 4.09
N ASP A 550 -14.72 27.06 5.26
CA ASP A 550 -14.72 27.76 6.55
C ASP A 550 -13.38 28.47 6.79
N LEU A 551 -13.36 29.43 7.69
CA LEU A 551 -12.12 30.14 8.04
C LEU A 551 -11.23 29.23 8.91
N PRO A 552 -9.92 29.12 8.62
CA PRO A 552 -9.00 28.40 9.47
C PRO A 552 -8.96 28.92 10.91
N SER A 553 -8.93 28.03 11.88
CA SER A 553 -8.95 28.36 13.31
C SER A 553 -7.73 29.19 13.76
N ASP A 554 -6.58 28.98 13.13
CA ASP A 554 -5.30 29.62 13.50
C ASP A 554 -5.11 31.03 12.94
N SER A 555 -5.79 31.39 11.86
CA SER A 555 -5.59 32.69 11.17
C SER A 555 -6.85 33.50 11.00
N HIS A 556 -8.04 32.87 11.04
CA HIS A 556 -9.33 33.47 10.71
C HIS A 556 -9.33 34.20 9.35
N ARG A 557 -8.43 33.82 8.44
CA ARG A 557 -8.25 34.42 7.12
C ARG A 557 -7.99 33.33 6.07
N ARG A 558 -8.41 33.58 4.83
CA ARG A 558 -8.15 32.69 3.69
C ARG A 558 -6.81 33.02 3.01
N ASP A 559 -5.75 33.08 3.81
CA ASP A 559 -4.41 33.35 3.33
C ASP A 559 -3.77 32.10 2.71
N TRP A 560 -2.77 32.32 1.84
CA TRP A 560 -1.95 31.23 1.31
C TRP A 560 -1.11 30.59 2.41
N ARG A 561 -1.08 29.27 2.41
CA ARG A 561 -0.22 28.43 3.24
C ARG A 561 0.87 27.80 2.37
N PHE A 562 2.10 27.98 2.76
CA PHE A 562 3.23 27.37 2.08
C PHE A 562 3.71 26.17 2.90
N ASN A 563 3.76 25.01 2.23
CA ASN A 563 4.16 23.73 2.80
C ASN A 563 5.39 23.24 2.05
N ALA A 564 6.36 22.72 2.78
CA ALA A 564 7.54 22.07 2.21
C ALA A 564 7.78 20.76 2.93
N THR A 565 7.91 19.67 2.17
CA THR A 565 8.17 18.34 2.73
C THR A 565 9.36 17.73 2.01
N LEU A 566 10.38 17.35 2.77
CA LEU A 566 11.57 16.64 2.30
C LEU A 566 11.58 15.23 2.91
N THR A 567 11.65 14.22 2.07
CA THR A 567 11.90 12.84 2.50
C THR A 567 13.29 12.43 2.00
N TYR A 568 14.08 11.82 2.85
CA TYR A 568 15.39 11.29 2.50
C TYR A 568 15.58 9.87 3.01
N ASN A 569 16.04 8.99 2.14
CA ASN A 569 16.38 7.60 2.43
C ASN A 569 17.90 7.42 2.39
N PHE A 570 18.49 7.00 3.50
CA PHE A 570 19.94 6.77 3.63
C PHE A 570 20.39 5.41 3.11
N ALA A 571 19.46 4.54 2.73
CA ALA A 571 19.79 3.28 2.08
C ALA A 571 20.13 3.51 0.60
N ASN A 572 21.31 3.07 0.17
CA ASN A 572 21.75 3.12 -1.23
C ASN A 572 21.19 1.95 -2.04
#